data_0173f653bf4b4244c3ccc174e24eb3a7
#
_entry.id   0173f653bf4b4244c3ccc174e24eb3a7
#
_cell.length_a   1.000
_cell.length_b   1.000
_cell.length_c   1.000
_cell.angle_alpha   90.00
_cell.angle_beta   90.00
_cell.angle_gamma   90.00
#
_symmetry.space_group_name_H-M   'P 1'
#
loop_
_entity.id
_entity.type
_entity.pdbx_description
1 polymer ?
#
loop_
_entity_poly.entity_id
_entity_poly.type
_entity_poly.pdbx_seq_one_letter_code
_entity_poly.pdbx_strand_id
1 'polypeptide(L)'
;MIFGFGRRNKPVDDDDEDEDEDERDYVLFQGALNGETPDLAANAKLVQAGLLETKRLVTDAMDRRAEMIRIEPKGKVAQVAFYIDGIPYPASRLPGPLAMAITQMVKLLSGLDTRERTKPQSGGVRTEFSEKKYLMKVDSAPVQGGGERLIVRIQDQSKVLEKPDDVGFSEDLKSKIREYTSHKNGLLLAAGPPNSGVTTVSVAIVRSVDAYMYSIYSLGDLGGRELAHVTPFETKAGDSLSQTIERAKRKEADVCFVDPIRDAQAAKDAVDSADKCSIIAEFPAADAADAVAKLCKLVGNHELVAERLKLVCSQKFIRVLCEKCKQAYRPNPKLLAKVGLPPETKVLYRPPRFDEDDEEEDGEERKVCKRCAGLGYYGRTAMFEVIDATEGMKKVIKQGGDLQAIRHQARQDKMQSFQSDGLRLVLEGKTSLEELQRAFRS
;
A
#
# COMPACT_ATOMS: atom_id res chain seq x y z
N MET A 1 -26.40 -7.51 -4.76
CA MET A 1 -26.51 -7.73 -6.22
C MET A 1 -25.15 -8.17 -6.72
N ILE A 2 -25.11 -9.34 -7.36
CA ILE A 2 -23.91 -10.03 -7.81
C ILE A 2 -23.73 -9.60 -9.27
N PHE A 3 -22.75 -8.76 -9.55
CA PHE A 3 -22.38 -8.49 -10.93
C PHE A 3 -21.73 -9.75 -11.51
N GLY A 4 -22.50 -10.50 -12.25
CA GLY A 4 -22.02 -11.60 -13.06
C GLY A 4 -21.32 -11.06 -14.29
N PHE A 5 -19.99 -11.16 -14.35
CA PHE A 5 -19.26 -11.16 -15.61
C PHE A 5 -19.51 -12.54 -16.28
N GLY A 6 -20.70 -12.71 -16.81
CA GLY A 6 -21.07 -13.89 -17.58
C GLY A 6 -20.76 -13.62 -19.05
N ARG A 7 -19.69 -14.20 -19.59
CA ARG A 7 -19.74 -14.61 -20.98
C ARG A 7 -20.87 -15.64 -21.09
N ARG A 8 -21.95 -15.33 -21.79
CA ARG A 8 -22.88 -16.33 -22.26
C ARG A 8 -22.08 -17.24 -23.21
N ASN A 9 -21.94 -18.52 -22.80
CA ASN A 9 -21.51 -19.57 -23.70
C ASN A 9 -22.46 -19.62 -24.88
N LYS A 10 -22.04 -19.05 -26.02
CA LYS A 10 -22.39 -19.65 -27.30
C LYS A 10 -21.57 -20.95 -27.39
N PRO A 11 -22.10 -22.03 -27.93
CA PRO A 11 -21.25 -23.15 -28.30
C PRO A 11 -20.28 -22.62 -29.37
N VAL A 12 -19.04 -22.42 -28.96
CA VAL A 12 -17.91 -22.14 -29.86
C VAL A 12 -17.53 -23.53 -30.38
N ASP A 13 -17.47 -23.65 -31.69
CA ASP A 13 -16.84 -24.81 -32.30
C ASP A 13 -15.39 -24.83 -31.81
N ASP A 14 -14.94 -26.01 -31.29
CA ASP A 14 -13.66 -26.22 -30.61
C ASP A 14 -12.41 -25.93 -31.50
N ASP A 15 -12.60 -25.56 -32.75
CA ASP A 15 -11.54 -25.34 -33.73
C ASP A 15 -11.07 -23.87 -33.83
N ASP A 16 -11.82 -22.87 -33.28
CA ASP A 16 -11.46 -21.46 -33.37
C ASP A 16 -10.67 -20.93 -32.15
N GLU A 17 -10.56 -21.70 -31.04
CA GLU A 17 -9.84 -21.26 -29.84
C GLU A 17 -8.31 -21.39 -29.95
N ASP A 18 -7.81 -22.24 -30.83
CA ASP A 18 -6.36 -22.52 -30.96
C ASP A 18 -5.61 -21.48 -31.80
N GLU A 19 -6.27 -20.75 -32.72
CA GLU A 19 -5.61 -19.77 -33.60
C GLU A 19 -5.38 -18.39 -32.92
N ASP A 20 -6.21 -17.98 -31.95
CA ASP A 20 -6.07 -16.70 -31.24
C ASP A 20 -5.06 -16.77 -30.08
N GLU A 21 -4.62 -17.96 -29.65
CA GLU A 21 -3.67 -18.13 -28.52
C GLU A 21 -2.22 -17.90 -28.92
N ASP A 22 -1.85 -18.10 -30.18
CA ASP A 22 -0.45 -17.99 -30.65
C ASP A 22 0.05 -16.53 -30.74
N GLU A 23 -0.83 -15.52 -30.75
CA GLU A 23 -0.48 -14.08 -30.80
C GLU A 23 -0.50 -13.37 -29.44
N ARG A 24 -0.84 -14.07 -28.35
CA ARG A 24 -0.94 -13.41 -27.02
C ARG A 24 0.41 -13.31 -26.36
N ASP A 25 0.83 -12.08 -26.04
CA ASP A 25 2.01 -11.80 -25.23
C ASP A 25 1.83 -12.31 -23.79
N TYR A 26 2.56 -13.34 -23.41
CA TYR A 26 2.59 -13.84 -22.05
C TYR A 26 3.69 -13.20 -21.22
N VAL A 27 3.46 -13.10 -19.90
CA VAL A 27 4.47 -12.68 -18.94
C VAL A 27 5.77 -13.51 -19.07
N LEU A 28 6.90 -12.83 -19.05
CA LEU A 28 8.23 -13.43 -19.05
C LEU A 28 8.82 -13.44 -17.64
N PHE A 29 9.14 -14.61 -17.11
CA PHE A 29 9.80 -14.77 -15.82
C PHE A 29 11.32 -14.71 -16.01
N GLN A 30 11.99 -13.74 -15.34
CA GLN A 30 13.42 -13.42 -15.55
C GLN A 30 14.35 -13.96 -14.46
N GLY A 31 13.82 -14.68 -13.46
CA GLY A 31 14.60 -15.29 -12.39
C GLY A 31 14.23 -14.85 -10.98
N ALA A 32 14.55 -15.69 -10.02
CA ALA A 32 14.24 -15.48 -8.61
C ALA A 32 15.03 -14.30 -8.01
N LEU A 33 14.47 -13.67 -6.97
CA LEU A 33 15.10 -12.53 -6.29
C LEU A 33 16.31 -12.94 -5.45
N ASN A 34 16.34 -14.16 -4.95
CA ASN A 34 17.48 -14.71 -4.20
C ASN A 34 18.68 -15.08 -5.09
N GLY A 35 18.58 -14.88 -6.42
CA GLY A 35 19.62 -15.20 -7.39
C GLY A 35 19.66 -16.65 -7.81
N GLU A 36 18.78 -17.51 -7.29
CA GLU A 36 18.67 -18.89 -7.74
C GLU A 36 18.05 -18.96 -9.14
N THR A 37 18.59 -19.84 -9.98
CA THR A 37 18.00 -20.16 -11.27
C THR A 37 17.15 -21.40 -11.12
N PRO A 38 15.84 -21.32 -11.39
CA PRO A 38 14.97 -22.50 -11.29
C PRO A 38 15.41 -23.60 -12.26
N ASP A 39 15.63 -24.81 -11.76
CA ASP A 39 15.91 -25.96 -12.61
C ASP A 39 14.62 -26.53 -13.21
N LEU A 40 14.25 -26.00 -14.37
CA LEU A 40 13.05 -26.39 -15.08
C LEU A 40 13.16 -27.82 -15.63
N ALA A 41 14.35 -28.28 -16.00
CA ALA A 41 14.58 -29.60 -16.54
C ALA A 41 14.37 -30.70 -15.47
N ALA A 42 14.92 -30.50 -14.27
CA ALA A 42 14.68 -31.39 -13.14
C ALA A 42 13.22 -31.41 -12.67
N ASN A 43 12.44 -30.39 -12.99
CA ASN A 43 11.01 -30.23 -12.64
C ASN A 43 10.07 -30.39 -13.85
N ALA A 44 10.47 -31.11 -14.92
CA ALA A 44 9.74 -31.20 -16.19
C ALA A 44 8.24 -31.51 -16.06
N LYS A 45 7.85 -32.41 -15.16
CA LYS A 45 6.43 -32.75 -14.90
C LYS A 45 5.66 -31.57 -14.35
N LEU A 46 6.25 -30.79 -13.46
CA LEU A 46 5.63 -29.56 -12.89
C LEU A 46 5.54 -28.47 -13.95
N VAL A 47 6.58 -28.30 -14.74
CA VAL A 47 6.61 -27.36 -15.88
C VAL A 47 5.49 -27.66 -16.86
N GLN A 48 5.34 -28.92 -17.27
CA GLN A 48 4.27 -29.35 -18.18
C GLN A 48 2.87 -29.11 -17.59
N ALA A 49 2.70 -29.36 -16.28
CA ALA A 49 1.39 -29.20 -15.61
C ALA A 49 1.02 -27.77 -15.22
N GLY A 50 2.01 -26.87 -15.05
CA GLY A 50 1.74 -25.60 -14.39
C GLY A 50 2.30 -24.34 -15.05
N LEU A 51 3.29 -24.42 -15.93
CA LEU A 51 3.96 -23.21 -16.45
C LEU A 51 3.03 -22.37 -17.32
N LEU A 52 2.36 -22.99 -18.29
CA LEU A 52 1.46 -22.27 -19.20
C LEU A 52 0.28 -21.65 -18.43
N GLU A 53 -0.34 -22.43 -17.55
CA GLU A 53 -1.45 -21.97 -16.73
C GLU A 53 -1.02 -20.84 -15.75
N THR A 54 0.21 -20.91 -15.24
CA THR A 54 0.78 -19.82 -14.43
C THR A 54 0.97 -18.55 -15.28
N LYS A 55 1.49 -18.69 -16.50
CA LYS A 55 1.62 -17.55 -17.43
C LYS A 55 0.26 -16.94 -17.74
N ARG A 56 -0.74 -17.77 -18.11
CA ARG A 56 -2.11 -17.31 -18.39
C ARG A 56 -2.69 -16.53 -17.21
N LEU A 57 -2.61 -17.09 -16.00
CA LEU A 57 -3.15 -16.46 -14.80
C LEU A 57 -2.49 -15.13 -14.48
N VAL A 58 -1.16 -15.07 -14.57
CA VAL A 58 -0.40 -13.84 -14.27
C VAL A 58 -0.62 -12.79 -15.34
N THR A 59 -0.66 -13.18 -16.62
CA THR A 59 -0.97 -12.29 -17.73
C THR A 59 -2.36 -11.69 -17.59
N ASP A 60 -3.41 -12.50 -17.32
CA ASP A 60 -4.77 -11.99 -17.09
C ASP A 60 -4.83 -11.02 -15.91
N ALA A 61 -4.08 -11.29 -14.83
CA ALA A 61 -3.97 -10.38 -13.70
C ALA A 61 -3.30 -9.05 -14.09
N MET A 62 -2.24 -9.08 -14.88
CA MET A 62 -1.54 -7.87 -15.34
C MET A 62 -2.37 -7.05 -16.33
N ASP A 63 -3.05 -7.68 -17.27
CA ASP A 63 -3.99 -7.05 -18.20
C ASP A 63 -5.09 -6.29 -17.44
N ARG A 64 -5.60 -6.87 -16.37
CA ARG A 64 -6.59 -6.24 -15.48
C ARG A 64 -5.98 -5.29 -14.47
N ARG A 65 -4.67 -5.05 -14.51
CA ARG A 65 -3.94 -4.17 -13.59
C ARG A 65 -4.00 -4.63 -12.13
N ALA A 66 -4.08 -5.94 -11.89
CA ALA A 66 -4.09 -6.45 -10.54
C ALA A 66 -2.75 -6.17 -9.85
N GLU A 67 -2.80 -5.71 -8.62
CA GLU A 67 -1.64 -5.49 -7.75
C GLU A 67 -1.31 -6.73 -6.94
N MET A 68 -2.27 -7.65 -6.83
CA MET A 68 -2.10 -8.89 -6.08
C MET A 68 -3.02 -9.98 -6.62
N ILE A 69 -2.47 -11.17 -6.71
CA ILE A 69 -3.19 -12.41 -6.96
C ILE A 69 -3.25 -13.18 -5.65
N ARG A 70 -4.43 -13.65 -5.27
CA ARG A 70 -4.61 -14.54 -4.13
C ARG A 70 -5.29 -15.83 -4.58
N ILE A 71 -4.63 -16.96 -4.32
CA ILE A 71 -5.18 -18.30 -4.52
C ILE A 71 -5.47 -18.90 -3.14
N GLU A 72 -6.73 -19.17 -2.86
CA GLU A 72 -7.19 -19.68 -1.56
C GLU A 72 -7.82 -21.06 -1.75
N PRO A 73 -7.21 -22.16 -1.28
CA PRO A 73 -7.82 -23.49 -1.33
C PRO A 73 -9.11 -23.55 -0.52
N LYS A 74 -10.15 -24.17 -1.10
CA LYS A 74 -11.44 -24.46 -0.47
C LYS A 74 -11.94 -25.84 -0.86
N GLY A 75 -11.54 -26.85 -0.10
CA GLY A 75 -11.90 -28.25 -0.38
C GLY A 75 -11.29 -28.75 -1.71
N LYS A 76 -12.15 -29.14 -2.66
CA LYS A 76 -11.70 -29.70 -3.96
C LYS A 76 -11.32 -28.65 -5.01
N VAL A 77 -11.56 -27.36 -4.72
CA VAL A 77 -11.29 -26.24 -5.62
C VAL A 77 -10.47 -25.16 -4.91
N ALA A 78 -9.88 -24.26 -5.66
CA ALA A 78 -9.30 -23.03 -5.11
C ALA A 78 -9.99 -21.81 -5.72
N GLN A 79 -10.22 -20.79 -4.89
CA GLN A 79 -10.73 -19.51 -5.34
C GLN A 79 -9.55 -18.60 -5.68
N VAL A 80 -9.62 -17.99 -6.85
CA VAL A 80 -8.67 -16.96 -7.29
C VAL A 80 -9.35 -15.61 -7.19
N ALA A 81 -8.66 -14.67 -6.55
CA ALA A 81 -9.07 -13.27 -6.49
C ALA A 81 -7.94 -12.37 -6.97
N PHE A 82 -8.28 -11.42 -7.82
CA PHE A 82 -7.41 -10.32 -8.22
C PHE A 82 -7.72 -9.08 -7.40
N TYR A 83 -6.70 -8.47 -6.83
CA TYR A 83 -6.86 -7.20 -6.14
C TYR A 83 -6.51 -6.08 -7.11
N ILE A 84 -7.53 -5.28 -7.44
CA ILE A 84 -7.40 -4.13 -8.35
C ILE A 84 -7.73 -2.89 -7.53
N ASP A 85 -6.81 -1.94 -7.52
CA ASP A 85 -6.94 -0.72 -6.72
C ASP A 85 -7.29 -1.01 -5.24
N GLY A 86 -6.71 -2.11 -4.68
CA GLY A 86 -6.90 -2.56 -3.29
C GLY A 86 -8.19 -3.34 -3.01
N ILE A 87 -9.06 -3.55 -4.00
CA ILE A 87 -10.32 -4.28 -3.84
C ILE A 87 -10.21 -5.68 -4.44
N PRO A 88 -10.63 -6.74 -3.70
CA PRO A 88 -10.65 -8.08 -4.24
C PRO A 88 -11.82 -8.27 -5.22
N TYR A 89 -11.51 -8.72 -6.42
CA TYR A 89 -12.46 -9.15 -7.44
C TYR A 89 -12.30 -10.67 -7.66
N PRO A 90 -13.38 -11.46 -7.60
CA PRO A 90 -13.32 -12.86 -7.99
C PRO A 90 -12.85 -12.99 -9.44
N ALA A 91 -11.81 -13.78 -9.68
CA ALA A 91 -11.27 -14.00 -11.02
C ALA A 91 -11.74 -15.35 -11.58
N SER A 92 -11.41 -16.46 -10.89
CA SER A 92 -11.76 -17.79 -11.33
C SER A 92 -11.86 -18.78 -10.16
N ARG A 93 -12.34 -19.99 -10.47
CA ARG A 93 -12.27 -21.15 -9.59
C ARG A 93 -11.47 -22.23 -10.29
N LEU A 94 -10.38 -22.66 -9.67
CA LEU A 94 -9.50 -23.67 -10.23
C LEU A 94 -9.75 -25.03 -9.58
N PRO A 95 -9.70 -26.14 -10.34
CA PRO A 95 -9.61 -27.48 -9.76
C PRO A 95 -8.39 -27.58 -8.82
N GLY A 96 -8.53 -28.31 -7.71
CA GLY A 96 -7.45 -28.43 -6.72
C GLY A 96 -6.09 -28.85 -7.29
N PRO A 97 -6.01 -29.86 -8.18
CA PRO A 97 -4.74 -30.26 -8.81
C PRO A 97 -4.10 -29.13 -9.62
N LEU A 98 -4.88 -28.37 -10.39
CA LEU A 98 -4.38 -27.25 -11.19
C LEU A 98 -3.89 -26.10 -10.29
N ALA A 99 -4.68 -25.73 -9.27
CA ALA A 99 -4.28 -24.71 -8.31
C ALA A 99 -2.98 -25.07 -7.58
N MET A 100 -2.80 -26.36 -7.27
CA MET A 100 -1.56 -26.86 -6.67
C MET A 100 -0.39 -26.79 -7.66
N ALA A 101 -0.59 -27.14 -8.93
CA ALA A 101 0.44 -27.05 -9.97
C ALA A 101 0.89 -25.60 -10.16
N ILE A 102 -0.05 -24.64 -10.25
CA ILE A 102 0.25 -23.20 -10.34
C ILE A 102 1.00 -22.73 -9.08
N THR A 103 0.53 -23.08 -7.87
CA THR A 103 1.19 -22.70 -6.62
C THR A 103 2.64 -23.17 -6.58
N GLN A 104 2.89 -24.44 -6.93
CA GLN A 104 4.24 -24.98 -6.96
C GLN A 104 5.11 -24.40 -8.07
N MET A 105 4.53 -24.11 -9.22
CA MET A 105 5.24 -23.44 -10.32
C MET A 105 5.68 -22.02 -9.90
N VAL A 106 4.82 -21.25 -9.27
CA VAL A 106 5.17 -19.93 -8.75
C VAL A 106 6.25 -20.02 -7.67
N LYS A 107 6.16 -21.02 -6.77
CA LYS A 107 7.21 -21.27 -5.76
C LYS A 107 8.56 -21.57 -6.43
N LEU A 108 8.58 -22.46 -7.42
CA LEU A 108 9.79 -22.82 -8.16
C LEU A 108 10.42 -21.59 -8.83
N LEU A 109 9.61 -20.79 -9.54
CA LEU A 109 10.07 -19.57 -10.22
C LEU A 109 10.59 -18.51 -9.25
N SER A 110 10.13 -18.53 -7.99
CA SER A 110 10.50 -17.59 -6.95
C SER A 110 11.66 -18.06 -6.04
N GLY A 111 12.30 -19.19 -6.37
CA GLY A 111 13.38 -19.79 -5.58
C GLY A 111 12.92 -20.33 -4.22
N LEU A 112 11.66 -20.80 -4.12
CA LEU A 112 11.09 -21.41 -2.93
C LEU A 112 11.07 -22.95 -3.04
N ASP A 113 11.09 -23.63 -1.89
CA ASP A 113 11.01 -25.08 -1.85
C ASP A 113 9.58 -25.56 -2.20
N THR A 114 9.45 -26.23 -3.34
CA THR A 114 8.18 -26.80 -3.81
C THR A 114 7.69 -27.97 -2.98
N ARG A 115 8.55 -28.63 -2.20
CA ARG A 115 8.23 -29.79 -1.36
C ARG A 115 7.74 -29.39 0.03
N GLU A 116 8.23 -28.27 0.56
CA GLU A 116 7.80 -27.76 1.85
C GLU A 116 6.39 -27.15 1.74
N ARG A 117 5.41 -27.70 2.44
CA ARG A 117 4.01 -27.29 2.42
C ARG A 117 3.42 -27.02 3.78
N THR A 118 4.24 -27.21 4.82
CA THR A 118 3.80 -27.12 6.22
C THR A 118 4.20 -25.82 6.88
N LYS A 119 5.15 -25.09 6.28
CA LYS A 119 5.68 -23.83 6.79
C LYS A 119 5.44 -22.70 5.81
N PRO A 120 5.21 -21.46 6.33
CA PRO A 120 5.18 -20.28 5.47
C PRO A 120 6.53 -20.09 4.78
N GLN A 121 6.49 -19.65 3.52
CA GLN A 121 7.66 -19.28 2.73
C GLN A 121 7.42 -17.94 2.05
N SER A 122 8.48 -17.16 1.90
CA SER A 122 8.45 -15.88 1.18
C SER A 122 9.63 -15.78 0.22
N GLY A 123 9.37 -15.28 -0.98
CA GLY A 123 10.36 -15.10 -2.03
C GLY A 123 9.85 -14.15 -3.09
N GLY A 124 10.43 -14.24 -4.28
CA GLY A 124 9.94 -13.42 -5.39
C GLY A 124 10.67 -13.67 -6.69
N VAL A 125 10.11 -13.13 -7.76
CA VAL A 125 10.60 -13.33 -9.12
C VAL A 125 10.52 -12.00 -9.90
N ARG A 126 11.54 -11.72 -10.71
CA ARG A 126 11.52 -10.61 -11.68
C ARG A 126 10.74 -11.06 -12.90
N THR A 127 9.90 -10.16 -13.41
CA THR A 127 9.07 -10.45 -14.58
C THR A 127 9.05 -9.26 -15.52
N GLU A 128 8.76 -9.55 -16.78
CA GLU A 128 8.55 -8.54 -17.81
C GLU A 128 7.22 -8.82 -18.53
N PHE A 129 6.46 -7.75 -18.77
CA PHE A 129 5.21 -7.82 -19.50
C PHE A 129 4.96 -6.49 -20.22
N SER A 130 4.65 -6.52 -21.52
CA SER A 130 4.45 -5.33 -22.37
C SER A 130 5.59 -4.32 -22.21
N GLU A 131 6.83 -4.78 -22.33
CA GLU A 131 8.07 -3.97 -22.23
C GLU A 131 8.31 -3.30 -20.85
N LYS A 132 7.53 -3.66 -19.83
CA LYS A 132 7.67 -3.13 -18.47
C LYS A 132 8.20 -4.20 -17.53
N LYS A 133 9.07 -3.76 -16.62
CA LYS A 133 9.64 -4.63 -15.57
C LYS A 133 8.78 -4.59 -14.33
N TYR A 134 8.51 -5.77 -13.80
CA TYR A 134 7.75 -5.94 -12.56
C TYR A 134 8.54 -6.80 -11.57
N LEU A 135 8.27 -6.55 -10.30
CA LEU A 135 8.71 -7.38 -9.20
C LEU A 135 7.50 -8.09 -8.61
N MET A 136 7.53 -9.41 -8.61
CA MET A 136 6.50 -10.21 -7.97
C MET A 136 7.03 -10.75 -6.64
N LYS A 137 6.46 -10.29 -5.51
CA LYS A 137 6.72 -10.85 -4.18
C LYS A 137 5.71 -11.95 -3.90
N VAL A 138 6.21 -13.11 -3.50
CA VAL A 138 5.43 -14.34 -3.35
C VAL A 138 5.47 -14.79 -1.90
N ASP A 139 4.29 -14.98 -1.32
CA ASP A 139 4.12 -15.59 0.00
C ASP A 139 3.24 -16.84 -0.15
N SER A 140 3.72 -17.97 0.38
CA SER A 140 2.99 -19.22 0.48
C SER A 140 2.83 -19.61 1.94
N ALA A 141 1.65 -20.05 2.34
CA ALA A 141 1.38 -20.50 3.70
C ALA A 141 0.36 -21.64 3.74
N PRO A 142 0.54 -22.63 4.62
CA PRO A 142 -0.43 -23.69 4.80
C PRO A 142 -1.77 -23.15 5.29
N VAL A 143 -2.87 -23.80 4.89
CA VAL A 143 -4.22 -23.46 5.37
C VAL A 143 -4.86 -24.62 6.12
N GLN A 144 -5.78 -24.32 7.03
CA GLN A 144 -6.58 -25.34 7.70
C GLN A 144 -7.42 -26.08 6.67
N GLY A 145 -7.43 -27.41 6.73
CA GLY A 145 -8.13 -28.27 5.77
C GLY A 145 -7.26 -28.76 4.60
N GLY A 146 -5.98 -28.39 4.58
CA GLY A 146 -4.99 -28.83 3.60
C GLY A 146 -4.85 -27.88 2.42
N GLY A 147 -3.67 -27.95 1.79
CA GLY A 147 -3.28 -27.03 0.71
C GLY A 147 -2.52 -25.80 1.20
N GLU A 148 -2.09 -24.97 0.25
CA GLU A 148 -1.33 -23.77 0.51
C GLU A 148 -2.08 -22.56 -0.07
N ARG A 149 -2.21 -21.49 0.73
CA ARG A 149 -2.58 -20.17 0.24
C ARG A 149 -1.38 -19.58 -0.47
N LEU A 150 -1.60 -19.07 -1.67
CA LEU A 150 -0.60 -18.31 -2.41
C LEU A 150 -1.03 -16.86 -2.53
N ILE A 151 -0.11 -15.95 -2.23
CA ILE A 151 -0.27 -14.51 -2.44
C ILE A 151 0.89 -14.04 -3.30
N VAL A 152 0.58 -13.45 -4.45
CA VAL A 152 1.56 -12.85 -5.36
C VAL A 152 1.27 -11.37 -5.45
N ARG A 153 2.17 -10.52 -4.94
CA ARG A 153 2.07 -9.05 -5.04
C ARG A 153 2.89 -8.58 -6.23
N ILE A 154 2.24 -7.88 -7.15
CA ILE A 154 2.80 -7.40 -8.41
C ILE A 154 3.16 -5.92 -8.25
N GLN A 155 4.42 -5.59 -8.39
CA GLN A 155 4.94 -4.22 -8.27
C GLN A 155 5.55 -3.76 -9.59
N ASP A 156 4.95 -2.74 -10.19
CA ASP A 156 5.49 -2.06 -11.38
C ASP A 156 6.75 -1.28 -11.00
N GLN A 157 7.89 -1.67 -11.56
CA GLN A 157 9.19 -1.06 -11.26
C GLN A 157 9.38 0.31 -11.92
N SER A 158 8.54 0.67 -12.90
CA SER A 158 8.56 1.99 -13.53
C SER A 158 7.88 3.07 -12.67
N LYS A 159 7.07 2.66 -11.69
CA LYS A 159 6.32 3.57 -10.82
C LYS A 159 7.07 3.77 -9.50
N VAL A 160 8.03 4.68 -9.52
CA VAL A 160 8.78 5.05 -8.32
C VAL A 160 8.09 6.27 -7.69
N LEU A 161 7.39 6.05 -6.57
CA LEU A 161 6.78 7.12 -5.78
C LEU A 161 7.77 7.53 -4.69
N GLU A 162 8.59 8.54 -4.94
CA GLU A 162 9.59 9.03 -3.99
C GLU A 162 9.35 10.47 -3.58
N LYS A 163 8.79 11.27 -4.49
CA LYS A 163 8.58 12.70 -4.19
C LYS A 163 7.34 12.86 -3.32
N PRO A 164 7.35 13.81 -2.37
CA PRO A 164 6.19 14.12 -1.53
C PRO A 164 4.93 14.41 -2.34
N ASP A 165 5.07 15.07 -3.49
CA ASP A 165 3.95 15.38 -4.40
C ASP A 165 3.35 14.12 -5.06
N ASP A 166 4.18 13.14 -5.41
CA ASP A 166 3.74 11.86 -5.99
C ASP A 166 2.86 11.08 -5.01
N VAL A 167 3.13 11.22 -3.72
CA VAL A 167 2.39 10.59 -2.62
C VAL A 167 1.12 11.38 -2.27
N GLY A 168 1.07 12.66 -2.61
CA GLY A 168 -0.06 13.56 -2.38
C GLY A 168 0.04 14.39 -1.10
N PHE A 169 1.25 14.66 -0.61
CA PHE A 169 1.46 15.59 0.50
C PHE A 169 1.02 17.00 0.12
N SER A 170 0.31 17.65 1.03
CA SER A 170 -0.01 19.08 0.90
C SER A 170 1.22 19.94 1.16
N GLU A 171 1.21 21.17 0.65
CA GLU A 171 2.29 22.15 0.94
C GLU A 171 2.41 22.43 2.44
N ASP A 172 1.29 22.45 3.17
CA ASP A 172 1.29 22.61 4.62
C ASP A 172 2.05 21.47 5.31
N LEU A 173 1.78 20.22 4.95
CA LEU A 173 2.48 19.07 5.51
C LEU A 173 3.99 19.10 5.18
N LYS A 174 4.36 19.42 3.94
CA LYS A 174 5.76 19.56 3.54
C LYS A 174 6.46 20.67 4.34
N SER A 175 5.79 21.80 4.53
CA SER A 175 6.32 22.93 5.31
C SER A 175 6.53 22.58 6.78
N LYS A 176 5.58 21.88 7.40
CA LYS A 176 5.72 21.38 8.78
C LYS A 176 6.89 20.40 8.94
N ILE A 177 7.06 19.47 8.00
CA ILE A 177 8.19 18.53 8.05
C ILE A 177 9.52 19.31 7.98
N ARG A 178 9.65 20.28 7.07
CA ARG A 178 10.85 21.14 6.97
C ARG A 178 11.09 21.92 8.26
N GLU A 179 10.04 22.52 8.83
CA GLU A 179 10.14 23.26 10.08
C GLU A 179 10.65 22.36 11.21
N TYR A 180 10.01 21.20 11.43
CA TYR A 180 10.41 20.30 12.53
C TYR A 180 11.82 19.75 12.35
N THR A 181 12.22 19.40 11.14
CA THR A 181 13.58 18.88 10.88
C THR A 181 14.64 19.97 10.94
N SER A 182 14.28 21.25 10.75
CA SER A 182 15.21 22.38 10.87
C SER A 182 15.77 22.57 12.29
N HIS A 183 15.03 22.13 13.30
CA HIS A 183 15.48 22.17 14.68
C HIS A 183 16.53 21.11 15.03
N LYS A 184 16.81 20.19 14.12
CA LYS A 184 17.76 19.06 14.29
C LYS A 184 17.48 18.22 15.54
N ASN A 185 16.23 18.14 15.92
CA ASN A 185 15.74 17.34 17.05
C ASN A 185 14.29 16.94 16.83
N GLY A 186 13.87 15.92 17.59
CA GLY A 186 12.49 15.46 17.60
C GLY A 186 12.26 14.18 16.81
N LEU A 187 11.11 13.58 17.04
CA LEU A 187 10.67 12.34 16.44
C LEU A 187 9.51 12.59 15.49
N LEU A 188 9.67 12.17 14.24
CA LEU A 188 8.63 12.18 13.21
C LEU A 188 8.30 10.74 12.85
N LEU A 189 7.02 10.36 12.92
CA LEU A 189 6.58 8.99 12.67
C LEU A 189 5.70 8.91 11.42
N ALA A 190 6.05 7.98 10.54
CA ALA A 190 5.13 7.48 9.52
C ALA A 190 4.40 6.27 10.11
N ALA A 191 3.07 6.36 10.29
CA ALA A 191 2.31 5.35 10.99
C ALA A 191 1.26 4.67 10.09
N GLY A 192 1.05 3.39 10.29
CA GLY A 192 0.02 2.63 9.57
C GLY A 192 0.09 1.14 9.82
N PRO A 193 -0.96 0.42 9.42
CA PRO A 193 -0.96 -1.04 9.45
C PRO A 193 -0.01 -1.60 8.37
N PRO A 194 0.37 -2.87 8.48
CA PRO A 194 1.17 -3.53 7.45
C PRO A 194 0.55 -3.41 6.05
N ASN A 195 1.39 -3.20 5.04
CA ASN A 195 0.98 -3.04 3.63
C ASN A 195 0.11 -1.81 3.32
N SER A 196 0.01 -0.84 4.21
CA SER A 196 -0.69 0.44 3.97
C SER A 196 0.17 1.46 3.19
N GLY A 197 1.43 1.15 2.87
CA GLY A 197 2.36 2.03 2.19
C GLY A 197 3.16 2.95 3.13
N VAL A 198 3.29 2.60 4.41
CA VAL A 198 4.04 3.38 5.41
C VAL A 198 5.46 3.69 4.93
N THR A 199 6.16 2.71 4.34
CA THR A 199 7.51 2.91 3.77
C THR A 199 7.53 4.00 2.69
N THR A 200 6.49 4.09 1.86
CA THR A 200 6.42 5.17 0.86
C THR A 200 6.20 6.53 1.52
N VAL A 201 5.41 6.59 2.60
CA VAL A 201 5.22 7.83 3.38
C VAL A 201 6.49 8.21 4.10
N SER A 202 7.19 7.26 4.73
CA SER A 202 8.45 7.55 5.43
C SER A 202 9.52 8.09 4.48
N VAL A 203 9.64 7.51 3.27
CA VAL A 203 10.48 8.03 2.19
C VAL A 203 10.07 9.44 1.78
N ALA A 204 8.77 9.72 1.64
CA ALA A 204 8.28 11.06 1.31
C ALA A 204 8.56 12.08 2.44
N ILE A 205 8.52 11.67 3.71
CA ILE A 205 8.94 12.50 4.84
C ILE A 205 10.44 12.82 4.71
N VAL A 206 11.28 11.81 4.49
CA VAL A 206 12.73 12.01 4.29
C VAL A 206 13.01 12.96 3.12
N ARG A 207 12.30 12.78 1.99
CA ARG A 207 12.43 13.64 0.79
C ARG A 207 11.87 15.05 0.99
N SER A 208 11.08 15.28 2.03
CA SER A 208 10.59 16.61 2.40
C SER A 208 11.61 17.42 3.20
N VAL A 209 12.64 16.78 3.74
CA VAL A 209 13.74 17.45 4.43
C VAL A 209 14.57 18.26 3.45
N ASP A 210 15.04 19.43 3.86
CA ASP A 210 15.97 20.24 3.05
C ASP A 210 17.38 19.61 3.06
N ALA A 211 17.63 18.76 2.07
CA ALA A 211 18.89 18.03 1.94
C ALA A 211 20.08 18.90 1.53
N TYR A 212 19.89 20.17 1.18
CA TYR A 212 20.99 21.13 0.97
C TYR A 212 21.45 21.77 2.28
N MET A 213 20.58 21.81 3.27
CA MET A 213 20.88 22.43 4.56
C MET A 213 21.21 21.42 5.65
N TYR A 214 20.76 20.15 5.52
CA TYR A 214 20.85 19.14 6.57
C TYR A 214 21.45 17.84 6.06
N SER A 215 22.36 17.26 6.85
CA SER A 215 22.95 15.96 6.59
C SER A 215 21.99 14.85 6.98
N ILE A 216 21.49 14.09 6.00
CA ILE A 216 20.53 13.00 6.19
C ILE A 216 21.24 11.66 6.11
N TYR A 217 21.08 10.84 7.13
CA TYR A 217 21.62 9.47 7.19
C TYR A 217 20.50 8.44 7.28
N SER A 218 20.62 7.37 6.50
CA SER A 218 19.76 6.19 6.61
C SER A 218 20.45 5.11 7.43
N LEU A 219 19.93 4.85 8.63
CA LEU A 219 20.38 3.80 9.53
C LEU A 219 19.56 2.52 9.34
N GLY A 220 18.45 2.61 8.60
CA GLY A 220 17.53 1.53 8.29
C GLY A 220 17.32 1.36 6.78
N ASP A 221 16.57 0.30 6.43
CA ASP A 221 16.22 0.03 5.03
C ASP A 221 15.09 0.93 4.54
N LEU A 222 15.37 1.71 3.51
CA LEU A 222 14.39 2.56 2.81
C LEU A 222 13.50 1.75 1.81
N GLY A 223 13.28 0.48 2.09
CA GLY A 223 12.53 -0.41 1.19
C GLY A 223 13.31 -0.77 -0.08
N GLY A 224 14.62 -0.92 0.05
CA GLY A 224 15.55 -1.20 -1.05
C GLY A 224 15.79 -0.02 -1.98
N ARG A 225 15.47 1.21 -1.55
CA ARG A 225 15.66 2.44 -2.36
C ARG A 225 16.95 3.15 -1.97
N GLU A 226 17.67 3.66 -2.96
CA GLU A 226 18.76 4.61 -2.78
C GLU A 226 18.21 6.02 -3.07
N LEU A 227 18.23 6.89 -2.08
CA LEU A 227 17.73 8.25 -2.22
C LEU A 227 18.90 9.22 -2.42
N ALA A 228 18.79 10.11 -3.42
CA ALA A 228 19.76 11.18 -3.60
C ALA A 228 19.83 12.06 -2.33
N HIS A 229 21.05 12.41 -1.93
CA HIS A 229 21.37 13.22 -0.73
C HIS A 229 21.01 12.55 0.60
N VAL A 230 20.80 11.24 0.62
CA VAL A 230 20.68 10.44 1.84
C VAL A 230 21.87 9.50 1.90
N THR A 231 22.68 9.60 2.95
CA THR A 231 23.87 8.80 3.11
C THR A 231 23.54 7.49 3.83
N PRO A 232 23.74 6.31 3.22
CA PRO A 232 23.61 5.06 3.93
C PRO A 232 24.60 4.99 5.09
N PHE A 233 24.16 4.49 6.25
CA PHE A 233 24.99 4.35 7.44
C PHE A 233 25.06 2.89 7.88
N GLU A 234 26.26 2.37 7.94
CA GLU A 234 26.48 0.98 8.34
C GLU A 234 26.19 0.77 9.84
N THR A 235 25.22 -0.06 10.12
CA THR A 235 24.91 -0.52 11.49
C THR A 235 25.88 -1.65 11.85
N LYS A 236 26.38 -1.66 13.09
CA LYS A 236 27.21 -2.77 13.57
C LYS A 236 26.33 -3.79 14.28
N ALA A 237 26.60 -5.07 14.03
CA ALA A 237 25.92 -6.15 14.73
C ALA A 237 26.08 -6.01 16.25
N GLY A 238 24.96 -6.00 16.98
CA GLY A 238 24.93 -5.86 18.43
C GLY A 238 24.83 -4.43 18.97
N ASP A 239 24.95 -3.39 18.12
CA ASP A 239 24.69 -2.02 18.56
C ASP A 239 23.20 -1.82 18.82
N SER A 240 22.84 -1.08 19.86
CA SER A 240 21.49 -0.55 20.06
C SER A 240 21.23 0.59 19.07
N LEU A 241 19.94 0.93 18.87
CA LEU A 241 19.57 2.09 18.05
C LEU A 241 20.21 3.38 18.55
N SER A 242 20.22 3.59 19.87
CA SER A 242 20.86 4.75 20.51
C SER A 242 22.36 4.83 20.18
N GLN A 243 23.09 3.71 20.28
CA GLN A 243 24.52 3.66 19.96
C GLN A 243 24.79 3.96 18.48
N THR A 244 23.92 3.46 17.58
CA THR A 244 24.01 3.72 16.15
C THR A 244 23.77 5.19 15.83
N ILE A 245 22.75 5.83 16.44
CA ILE A 245 22.47 7.26 16.31
C ILE A 245 23.66 8.10 16.83
N GLU A 246 24.25 7.72 17.97
CA GLU A 246 25.42 8.43 18.48
C GLU A 246 26.62 8.37 17.52
N ARG A 247 26.84 7.23 16.86
CA ARG A 247 27.88 7.12 15.82
C ARG A 247 27.57 7.98 14.59
N ALA A 248 26.30 8.02 14.17
CA ALA A 248 25.87 8.88 13.06
C ALA A 248 26.04 10.36 13.45
N LYS A 249 25.72 10.74 14.69
CA LYS A 249 25.90 12.10 15.18
C LYS A 249 27.36 12.55 15.19
N ARG A 250 28.30 11.66 15.48
CA ARG A 250 29.75 11.95 15.33
C ARG A 250 30.17 12.18 13.89
N LYS A 251 29.35 11.79 12.92
CA LYS A 251 29.49 12.08 11.48
C LYS A 251 28.61 13.26 11.06
N GLU A 252 28.19 14.10 12.02
CA GLU A 252 27.42 15.31 11.80
C GLU A 252 26.01 15.05 11.21
N ALA A 253 25.39 13.90 11.52
CA ALA A 253 24.01 13.64 11.15
C ALA A 253 23.06 14.66 11.79
N ASP A 254 22.27 15.34 10.99
CA ASP A 254 21.20 16.23 11.44
C ASP A 254 19.84 15.51 11.47
N VAL A 255 19.65 14.59 10.53
CA VAL A 255 18.44 13.79 10.38
C VAL A 255 18.82 12.33 10.20
N CYS A 256 18.20 11.43 10.97
CA CYS A 256 18.38 9.99 10.88
C CYS A 256 17.07 9.31 10.51
N PHE A 257 17.03 8.59 9.40
CA PHE A 257 16.00 7.59 9.14
C PHE A 257 16.41 6.29 9.81
N VAL A 258 15.48 5.67 10.55
CA VAL A 258 15.75 4.44 11.30
C VAL A 258 14.76 3.33 10.93
N ASP A 259 15.13 2.07 11.21
CA ASP A 259 14.25 0.94 11.01
C ASP A 259 12.92 1.09 11.76
N PRO A 260 11.86 0.38 11.34
CA PRO A 260 10.56 0.46 11.98
C PRO A 260 10.63 0.17 13.48
N ILE A 261 10.07 1.07 14.28
CA ILE A 261 9.99 0.93 15.74
C ILE A 261 8.91 -0.10 16.05
N ARG A 262 9.32 -1.30 16.50
CA ARG A 262 8.40 -2.43 16.71
C ARG A 262 8.29 -2.88 18.15
N ASP A 263 9.24 -2.49 19.00
CA ASP A 263 9.32 -2.92 20.41
C ASP A 263 9.63 -1.75 21.35
N ALA A 264 9.54 -2.03 22.64
CA ALA A 264 9.72 -1.02 23.69
C ALA A 264 11.15 -0.48 23.76
N GLN A 265 12.17 -1.29 23.43
CA GLN A 265 13.55 -0.83 23.49
C GLN A 265 13.84 0.13 22.35
N ALA A 266 13.44 -0.21 21.10
CA ALA A 266 13.57 0.68 19.95
C ALA A 266 12.79 1.99 20.15
N ALA A 267 11.59 1.93 20.77
CA ALA A 267 10.81 3.12 21.08
C ALA A 267 11.51 4.03 22.09
N LYS A 268 12.07 3.49 23.15
CA LYS A 268 12.85 4.24 24.15
C LYS A 268 14.10 4.84 23.52
N ASP A 269 14.89 4.04 22.82
CA ASP A 269 16.11 4.49 22.15
C ASP A 269 15.84 5.65 21.18
N ALA A 270 14.75 5.58 20.39
CA ALA A 270 14.37 6.62 19.46
C ALA A 270 13.96 7.91 20.18
N VAL A 271 13.14 7.82 21.24
CA VAL A 271 12.68 8.98 22.01
C VAL A 271 13.85 9.59 22.80
N ASP A 272 14.70 8.79 23.44
CA ASP A 272 15.86 9.25 24.18
C ASP A 272 16.90 9.94 23.26
N SER A 273 17.05 9.46 22.03
CA SER A 273 18.02 10.02 21.08
C SER A 273 17.49 11.20 20.27
N ALA A 274 16.18 11.49 20.34
CA ALA A 274 15.55 12.56 19.55
C ALA A 274 15.94 13.99 19.99
N ASP A 275 16.75 14.15 21.03
CA ASP A 275 17.38 15.44 21.37
C ASP A 275 18.65 15.72 20.56
N LYS A 276 19.28 14.67 20.04
CA LYS A 276 20.57 14.75 19.35
C LYS A 276 20.43 15.07 17.85
N CYS A 277 19.39 14.55 17.23
CA CYS A 277 19.06 14.74 15.82
C CYS A 277 17.56 14.54 15.60
N SER A 278 17.06 14.98 14.44
CA SER A 278 15.69 14.61 14.02
C SER A 278 15.65 13.14 13.60
N ILE A 279 14.71 12.39 14.18
CA ILE A 279 14.53 10.96 13.89
C ILE A 279 13.26 10.77 13.07
N ILE A 280 13.36 10.10 11.95
CA ILE A 280 12.24 9.68 11.11
C ILE A 280 12.15 8.16 11.16
N ALA A 281 10.98 7.62 11.53
CA ALA A 281 10.78 6.18 11.67
C ALA A 281 9.39 5.74 11.19
N GLU A 282 9.30 4.47 10.78
CA GLU A 282 8.03 3.79 10.61
C GLU A 282 7.51 3.27 11.94
N PHE A 283 6.18 3.35 12.14
CA PHE A 283 5.55 2.90 13.37
C PHE A 283 4.27 2.09 13.09
N PRO A 284 4.18 0.81 13.51
CA PRO A 284 3.01 -0.03 13.29
C PRO A 284 1.81 0.42 14.15
N ALA A 285 0.82 1.03 13.54
CA ALA A 285 -0.39 1.51 14.22
C ALA A 285 -1.60 1.48 13.29
N ALA A 286 -2.80 1.59 13.83
CA ALA A 286 -4.04 1.65 13.05
C ALA A 286 -4.22 3.03 12.39
N ASP A 287 -3.88 4.10 13.11
CA ASP A 287 -3.98 5.50 12.71
C ASP A 287 -2.97 6.36 13.51
N ALA A 288 -2.93 7.67 13.29
CA ALA A 288 -2.00 8.56 13.95
C ALA A 288 -2.25 8.65 15.47
N ALA A 289 -3.50 8.65 15.89
CA ALA A 289 -3.85 8.70 17.32
C ALA A 289 -3.44 7.40 18.05
N ASP A 290 -3.64 6.25 17.43
CA ASP A 290 -3.20 4.96 17.94
C ASP A 290 -1.66 4.89 18.02
N ALA A 291 -0.95 5.50 17.07
CA ALA A 291 0.51 5.59 17.10
C ALA A 291 1.00 6.37 18.31
N VAL A 292 0.41 7.54 18.60
CA VAL A 292 0.76 8.33 19.81
C VAL A 292 0.49 7.53 21.07
N ALA A 293 -0.69 6.92 21.21
CA ALA A 293 -1.05 6.14 22.39
C ALA A 293 -0.13 4.93 22.60
N LYS A 294 0.19 4.21 21.52
CA LYS A 294 1.13 3.07 21.58
C LYS A 294 2.55 3.52 21.92
N LEU A 295 3.03 4.62 21.36
CA LEU A 295 4.35 5.17 21.68
C LEU A 295 4.43 5.50 23.18
N CYS A 296 3.43 6.19 23.74
CA CYS A 296 3.35 6.47 25.16
C CYS A 296 3.44 5.20 26.02
N LYS A 297 2.69 4.16 25.62
CA LYS A 297 2.70 2.87 26.34
C LYS A 297 4.04 2.15 26.23
N LEU A 298 4.71 2.14 25.07
CA LEU A 298 5.99 1.46 24.87
C LEU A 298 7.13 2.16 25.61
N VAL A 299 7.15 3.48 25.60
CA VAL A 299 8.20 4.28 26.24
C VAL A 299 7.99 4.34 27.75
N GLY A 300 6.75 4.54 28.21
CA GLY A 300 6.39 4.65 29.64
C GLY A 300 6.77 6.00 30.29
N ASN A 301 7.58 6.82 29.64
CA ASN A 301 7.90 8.19 30.07
C ASN A 301 7.14 9.19 29.23
N HIS A 302 5.94 9.54 29.66
CA HIS A 302 5.02 10.41 28.94
C HIS A 302 5.54 11.84 28.78
N GLU A 303 6.29 12.33 29.75
CA GLU A 303 6.86 13.66 29.70
C GLU A 303 7.89 13.79 28.58
N LEU A 304 8.78 12.78 28.47
CA LEU A 304 9.78 12.74 27.42
C LEU A 304 9.14 12.54 26.02
N VAL A 305 8.12 11.69 25.90
CA VAL A 305 7.38 11.55 24.65
C VAL A 305 6.76 12.86 24.22
N ALA A 306 6.11 13.60 25.15
CA ALA A 306 5.49 14.90 24.86
C ALA A 306 6.51 15.97 24.41
N GLU A 307 7.74 15.89 24.90
CA GLU A 307 8.81 16.80 24.53
C GLU A 307 9.41 16.47 23.15
N ARG A 308 9.63 15.17 22.89
CA ARG A 308 10.38 14.70 21.71
C ARG A 308 9.51 14.46 20.48
N LEU A 309 8.27 14.02 20.64
CA LEU A 309 7.37 13.82 19.49
C LEU A 309 7.03 15.16 18.83
N LYS A 310 7.19 15.25 17.51
CA LYS A 310 6.86 16.45 16.73
C LYS A 310 5.67 16.21 15.81
N LEU A 311 5.69 15.07 15.09
CA LEU A 311 4.72 14.77 14.04
C LEU A 311 4.44 13.28 13.96
N VAL A 312 3.17 12.92 13.82
CA VAL A 312 2.75 11.59 13.37
C VAL A 312 1.92 11.75 12.11
N CYS A 313 2.37 11.14 11.02
CA CYS A 313 1.66 11.10 9.75
C CYS A 313 1.19 9.68 9.49
N SER A 314 -0.11 9.47 9.38
CA SER A 314 -0.71 8.19 8.99
C SER A 314 -1.38 8.32 7.64
N GLN A 315 -1.45 7.20 6.90
CA GLN A 315 -2.09 7.17 5.60
C GLN A 315 -3.11 6.04 5.46
N LYS A 316 -4.09 6.27 4.59
CA LYS A 316 -5.06 5.29 4.14
C LYS A 316 -5.30 5.45 2.64
N PHE A 317 -5.32 4.34 1.89
CA PHE A 317 -5.58 4.41 0.46
C PHE A 317 -7.06 4.62 0.14
N ILE A 318 -7.30 5.41 -0.92
CA ILE A 318 -8.61 5.63 -1.52
C ILE A 318 -8.50 5.53 -3.04
N ARG A 319 -9.49 4.95 -3.70
CA ARG A 319 -9.48 4.82 -5.16
C ARG A 319 -9.71 6.15 -5.85
N VAL A 320 -9.06 6.35 -6.98
CA VAL A 320 -9.21 7.52 -7.83
C VAL A 320 -10.28 7.25 -8.89
N LEU A 321 -11.19 8.18 -9.10
CA LEU A 321 -12.18 8.11 -10.17
C LEU A 321 -11.51 8.02 -11.54
N CYS A 322 -12.07 7.21 -12.43
CA CYS A 322 -11.58 7.12 -13.79
C CYS A 322 -11.88 8.41 -14.57
N GLU A 323 -10.84 9.13 -14.97
CA GLU A 323 -10.96 10.40 -15.70
C GLU A 323 -11.72 10.29 -17.04
N LYS A 324 -11.78 9.08 -17.61
CA LYS A 324 -12.47 8.85 -18.90
C LYS A 324 -13.98 8.66 -18.78
N CYS A 325 -14.45 8.22 -17.59
CA CYS A 325 -15.88 7.89 -17.45
C CYS A 325 -16.53 8.47 -16.19
N LYS A 326 -15.81 9.20 -15.33
CA LYS A 326 -16.43 9.85 -14.18
C LYS A 326 -17.54 10.81 -14.63
N GLN A 327 -18.64 10.83 -13.88
CA GLN A 327 -19.80 11.68 -14.13
C GLN A 327 -19.86 12.81 -13.12
N ALA A 328 -19.98 14.03 -13.64
CA ALA A 328 -20.26 15.21 -12.83
C ALA A 328 -21.75 15.22 -12.43
N TYR A 329 -22.04 15.62 -11.20
CA TYR A 329 -23.42 15.82 -10.75
C TYR A 329 -23.52 17.01 -9.78
N ARG A 330 -24.70 17.60 -9.71
CA ARG A 330 -25.01 18.65 -8.74
C ARG A 330 -25.44 18.02 -7.42
N PRO A 331 -24.69 18.22 -6.32
CA PRO A 331 -25.04 17.62 -5.06
C PRO A 331 -26.27 18.29 -4.44
N ASN A 332 -27.06 17.50 -3.70
CA ASN A 332 -28.18 18.03 -2.92
C ASN A 332 -27.61 18.84 -1.70
N PRO A 333 -28.13 20.06 -1.40
CA PRO A 333 -27.70 20.85 -0.26
C PRO A 333 -27.78 20.12 1.09
N LYS A 334 -28.78 19.25 1.28
CA LYS A 334 -28.88 18.40 2.48
C LYS A 334 -27.71 17.40 2.58
N LEU A 335 -27.23 16.88 1.46
CA LEU A 335 -26.07 16.00 1.42
C LEU A 335 -24.80 16.76 1.80
N LEU A 336 -24.59 17.97 1.23
CA LEU A 336 -23.45 18.81 1.56
C LEU A 336 -23.37 19.10 3.05
N ALA A 337 -24.47 19.54 3.65
CA ALA A 337 -24.55 19.79 5.10
C ALA A 337 -24.25 18.53 5.93
N LYS A 338 -24.79 17.37 5.51
CA LYS A 338 -24.58 16.09 6.22
C LYS A 338 -23.13 15.64 6.24
N VAL A 339 -22.39 15.87 5.14
CA VAL A 339 -20.99 15.41 5.01
C VAL A 339 -19.98 16.50 5.39
N GLY A 340 -20.44 17.75 5.67
CA GLY A 340 -19.60 18.86 6.06
C GLY A 340 -18.87 19.53 4.89
N LEU A 341 -19.44 19.46 3.69
CA LEU A 341 -18.91 20.17 2.51
C LEU A 341 -19.47 21.60 2.44
N PRO A 342 -18.72 22.55 1.84
CA PRO A 342 -19.18 23.91 1.65
C PRO A 342 -20.50 23.97 0.87
N PRO A 343 -21.49 24.78 1.31
CA PRO A 343 -22.79 24.87 0.65
C PRO A 343 -22.74 25.42 -0.79
N GLU A 344 -21.68 26.17 -1.12
CA GLU A 344 -21.40 26.68 -2.46
C GLU A 344 -20.85 25.63 -3.45
N THR A 345 -20.63 24.37 -3.02
CA THR A 345 -20.14 23.29 -3.87
C THR A 345 -21.13 23.01 -4.97
N LYS A 346 -20.79 23.36 -6.22
CA LYS A 346 -21.67 23.25 -7.40
C LYS A 346 -21.62 21.88 -8.05
N VAL A 347 -20.46 21.22 -8.02
CA VAL A 347 -20.20 19.99 -8.75
C VAL A 347 -19.42 19.01 -7.88
N LEU A 348 -19.86 17.77 -7.86
CA LEU A 348 -19.10 16.62 -7.38
C LEU A 348 -19.05 15.55 -8.48
N TYR A 349 -18.19 14.55 -8.30
CA TYR A 349 -17.99 13.48 -9.28
C TYR A 349 -18.30 12.12 -8.67
N ARG A 350 -18.79 11.20 -9.51
CA ARG A 350 -19.10 9.82 -9.14
C ARG A 350 -18.70 8.86 -10.26
N PRO A 351 -18.55 7.54 -9.97
CA PRO A 351 -18.46 6.55 -11.03
C PRO A 351 -19.76 6.54 -11.88
N PRO A 352 -19.73 6.07 -13.11
CA PRO A 352 -20.92 5.91 -13.90
C PRO A 352 -21.95 5.07 -13.16
N ARG A 353 -23.19 5.49 -13.13
CA ARG A 353 -24.35 4.68 -12.73
C ARG A 353 -24.97 4.14 -14.01
N PHE A 354 -25.11 2.86 -14.04
CA PHE A 354 -25.90 2.17 -15.06
C PHE A 354 -27.24 1.92 -14.39
N ASP A 355 -28.27 2.66 -14.79
CA ASP A 355 -29.64 2.41 -14.30
C ASP A 355 -30.09 1.05 -14.82
N GLU A 356 -30.78 0.27 -13.99
CA GLU A 356 -31.30 -1.05 -14.36
C GLU A 356 -32.37 -0.94 -15.49
N ASP A 357 -32.91 0.26 -15.68
CA ASP A 357 -33.89 0.60 -16.71
C ASP A 357 -33.28 1.00 -18.07
N ASP A 358 -31.94 1.14 -18.16
CA ASP A 358 -31.24 1.26 -19.44
C ASP A 358 -31.17 -0.14 -20.12
N GLU A 359 -32.36 -0.78 -20.25
CA GLU A 359 -32.53 -1.95 -21.09
C GLU A 359 -32.32 -1.53 -22.54
N GLU A 360 -31.47 -2.28 -23.19
CA GLU A 360 -31.17 -2.34 -24.62
C GLU A 360 -32.22 -1.65 -25.53
N GLU A 361 -32.23 -0.33 -25.64
CA GLU A 361 -32.73 0.32 -26.83
C GLU A 361 -31.66 0.09 -27.94
N ASP A 362 -32.01 -0.74 -28.89
CA ASP A 362 -31.27 -1.03 -30.13
C ASP A 362 -30.00 -1.90 -30.06
N GLY A 363 -29.95 -3.01 -29.27
CA GLY A 363 -28.98 -4.09 -29.57
C GLY A 363 -27.48 -3.72 -29.54
N GLU A 364 -27.11 -2.51 -29.15
CA GLU A 364 -25.73 -2.10 -28.99
C GLU A 364 -25.20 -2.57 -27.64
N GLU A 365 -24.15 -3.41 -27.64
CA GLU A 365 -23.41 -3.80 -26.44
C GLU A 365 -23.00 -2.56 -25.63
N ARG A 366 -23.33 -2.51 -24.33
CA ARG A 366 -22.97 -1.42 -23.40
C ARG A 366 -21.50 -1.08 -23.56
N LYS A 367 -21.19 0.15 -23.97
CA LYS A 367 -19.79 0.62 -24.15
C LYS A 367 -19.10 0.70 -22.79
N VAL A 368 -18.50 -0.40 -22.37
CA VAL A 368 -17.69 -0.46 -21.15
C VAL A 368 -16.47 0.44 -21.33
N CYS A 369 -16.18 1.28 -20.34
CA CYS A 369 -14.99 2.14 -20.38
C CYS A 369 -13.71 1.29 -20.51
N LYS A 370 -13.05 1.36 -21.65
CA LYS A 370 -11.83 0.59 -21.93
C LYS A 370 -10.69 0.86 -20.93
N ARG A 371 -10.62 2.08 -20.35
CA ARG A 371 -9.56 2.46 -19.41
C ARG A 371 -9.68 1.73 -18.05
N CYS A 372 -10.86 1.71 -17.47
CA CYS A 372 -11.09 1.12 -16.15
C CYS A 372 -11.83 -0.21 -16.19
N ALA A 373 -12.08 -0.75 -17.40
CA ALA A 373 -12.85 -1.99 -17.61
C ALA A 373 -14.20 -2.00 -16.85
N GLY A 374 -14.90 -0.84 -16.85
CA GLY A 374 -16.21 -0.69 -16.20
C GLY A 374 -16.17 -0.45 -14.70
N LEU A 375 -15.01 -0.48 -14.04
CA LEU A 375 -14.89 -0.34 -12.58
C LEU A 375 -15.24 1.07 -12.07
N GLY A 376 -15.24 2.10 -12.91
CA GLY A 376 -15.45 3.50 -12.55
C GLY A 376 -14.28 4.16 -11.82
N TYR A 377 -13.28 3.38 -11.40
CA TYR A 377 -12.07 3.82 -10.70
C TYR A 377 -10.81 3.35 -11.44
N TYR A 378 -9.73 4.13 -11.31
CA TYR A 378 -8.45 3.81 -11.93
C TYR A 378 -7.29 4.32 -11.08
N GLY A 379 -6.63 3.41 -10.37
CA GLY A 379 -5.54 3.72 -9.45
C GLY A 379 -6.02 4.14 -8.06
N ARG A 380 -5.05 4.41 -7.20
CA ARG A 380 -5.25 4.83 -5.81
C ARG A 380 -4.44 6.07 -5.50
N THR A 381 -4.90 6.84 -4.54
CA THR A 381 -4.14 7.89 -3.86
C THR A 381 -4.22 7.70 -2.36
N ALA A 382 -3.43 8.44 -1.60
CA ALA A 382 -3.49 8.41 -0.14
C ALA A 382 -4.35 9.54 0.42
N MET A 383 -5.05 9.25 1.51
CA MET A 383 -5.55 10.23 2.47
C MET A 383 -4.60 10.24 3.65
N PHE A 384 -4.41 11.39 4.27
CA PHE A 384 -3.52 11.56 5.41
C PHE A 384 -4.28 11.99 6.66
N GLU A 385 -3.88 11.41 7.79
CA GLU A 385 -4.18 11.90 9.12
C GLU A 385 -2.86 12.36 9.75
N VAL A 386 -2.85 13.59 10.25
CA VAL A 386 -1.63 14.22 10.77
C VAL A 386 -1.89 14.69 12.19
N ILE A 387 -1.04 14.28 13.12
CA ILE A 387 -1.04 14.79 14.50
C ILE A 387 0.25 15.55 14.73
N ASP A 388 0.10 16.85 15.00
CA ASP A 388 1.17 17.73 15.46
C ASP A 388 1.24 17.71 16.99
N ALA A 389 2.43 17.77 17.56
CA ALA A 389 2.63 17.87 19.00
C ALA A 389 2.42 19.32 19.48
N THR A 390 1.19 19.83 19.32
CA THR A 390 0.78 21.13 19.89
C THR A 390 0.89 21.14 21.41
N GLU A 391 0.86 22.31 22.03
CA GLU A 391 0.86 22.42 23.49
C GLU A 391 -0.35 21.70 24.13
N GLY A 392 -1.50 21.70 23.46
CA GLY A 392 -2.67 20.92 23.86
C GLY A 392 -2.41 19.41 23.82
N MET A 393 -1.84 18.92 22.71
CA MET A 393 -1.49 17.53 22.54
C MET A 393 -0.41 17.07 23.53
N LYS A 394 0.62 17.89 23.76
CA LYS A 394 1.66 17.62 24.77
C LYS A 394 1.08 17.44 26.18
N LYS A 395 0.09 18.27 26.56
CA LYS A 395 -0.60 18.13 27.86
C LYS A 395 -1.32 16.78 27.97
N VAL A 396 -2.04 16.38 26.92
CA VAL A 396 -2.75 15.09 26.88
C VAL A 396 -1.74 13.93 26.97
N ILE A 397 -0.63 13.99 26.23
CA ILE A 397 0.43 12.98 26.31
C ILE A 397 1.01 12.89 27.74
N LYS A 398 1.34 14.02 28.37
CA LYS A 398 1.86 14.05 29.76
C LYS A 398 0.90 13.44 30.78
N GLN A 399 -0.42 13.55 30.53
CA GLN A 399 -1.47 12.98 31.37
C GLN A 399 -1.72 11.48 31.16
N GLY A 400 -0.93 10.81 30.32
CA GLY A 400 -1.03 9.39 30.09
C GLY A 400 -1.28 8.98 28.63
N GLY A 401 -1.61 9.92 27.75
CA GLY A 401 -1.75 9.65 26.31
C GLY A 401 -2.88 8.65 25.99
N ASP A 402 -4.01 8.73 26.70
CA ASP A 402 -5.19 7.91 26.40
C ASP A 402 -5.69 8.16 24.96
N LEU A 403 -6.03 7.09 24.24
CA LEU A 403 -6.43 7.15 22.84
C LEU A 403 -7.64 8.09 22.58
N GLN A 404 -8.63 8.07 23.49
CA GLN A 404 -9.82 8.91 23.34
C GLN A 404 -9.49 10.38 23.60
N ALA A 405 -8.65 10.65 24.59
CA ALA A 405 -8.18 11.99 24.89
C ALA A 405 -7.33 12.57 23.75
N ILE A 406 -6.45 11.76 23.13
CA ILE A 406 -5.67 12.13 21.94
C ILE A 406 -6.60 12.49 20.78
N ARG A 407 -7.57 11.62 20.47
CA ARG A 407 -8.54 11.87 19.39
C ARG A 407 -9.41 13.11 19.65
N HIS A 408 -9.76 13.36 20.90
CA HIS A 408 -10.52 14.56 21.29
C HIS A 408 -9.67 15.81 21.09
N GLN A 409 -8.42 15.80 21.55
CA GLN A 409 -7.50 16.93 21.40
C GLN A 409 -7.20 17.23 19.94
N ALA A 410 -6.95 16.19 19.11
CA ALA A 410 -6.71 16.35 17.67
C ALA A 410 -7.89 17.07 16.98
N ARG A 411 -9.14 16.77 17.40
CA ARG A 411 -10.33 17.48 16.89
C ARG A 411 -10.40 18.92 17.37
N GLN A 412 -10.06 19.20 18.62
CA GLN A 412 -10.01 20.57 19.18
C GLN A 412 -8.97 21.42 18.46
N ASP A 413 -7.82 20.85 18.17
CA ASP A 413 -6.71 21.52 17.46
C ASP A 413 -6.95 21.57 15.94
N LYS A 414 -8.11 21.08 15.45
CA LYS A 414 -8.48 21.02 14.02
C LYS A 414 -7.41 20.37 13.15
N MET A 415 -6.76 19.31 13.67
CA MET A 415 -5.73 18.58 12.95
C MET A 415 -6.33 17.86 11.73
N GLN A 416 -5.52 17.68 10.71
CA GLN A 416 -5.92 16.95 9.50
C GLN A 416 -6.32 15.53 9.85
N SER A 417 -7.56 15.15 9.56
CA SER A 417 -8.08 13.78 9.72
C SER A 417 -8.23 13.12 8.35
N PHE A 418 -8.30 11.78 8.33
CA PHE A 418 -8.66 11.05 7.10
C PHE A 418 -9.96 11.55 6.48
N GLN A 419 -10.95 11.94 7.30
CA GLN A 419 -12.22 12.44 6.81
C GLN A 419 -12.05 13.81 6.13
N SER A 420 -11.34 14.75 6.75
CA SER A 420 -11.13 16.08 6.18
C SER A 420 -10.30 16.01 4.89
N ASP A 421 -9.26 15.19 4.87
CA ASP A 421 -8.43 15.01 3.67
C ASP A 421 -9.16 14.26 2.55
N GLY A 422 -9.96 13.26 2.90
CA GLY A 422 -10.83 12.57 1.94
C GLY A 422 -11.88 13.49 1.32
N LEU A 423 -12.48 14.40 2.10
CA LEU A 423 -13.40 15.42 1.59
C LEU A 423 -12.69 16.42 0.66
N ARG A 424 -11.44 16.79 0.94
CA ARG A 424 -10.61 17.58 0.02
C ARG A 424 -10.46 16.87 -1.34
N LEU A 425 -10.12 15.58 -1.33
CA LEU A 425 -10.00 14.78 -2.56
C LEU A 425 -11.34 14.65 -3.31
N VAL A 426 -12.47 14.63 -2.60
CA VAL A 426 -13.81 14.64 -3.22
C VAL A 426 -14.08 15.99 -3.90
N LEU A 427 -13.74 17.11 -3.26
CA LEU A 427 -13.88 18.46 -3.84
C LEU A 427 -12.98 18.64 -5.07
N GLU A 428 -11.79 18.08 -5.05
CA GLU A 428 -10.86 18.07 -6.20
C GLU A 428 -11.32 17.15 -7.33
N GLY A 429 -12.42 16.40 -7.15
CA GLY A 429 -12.92 15.45 -8.14
C GLY A 429 -12.02 14.24 -8.38
N LYS A 430 -11.10 13.97 -7.44
CA LYS A 430 -10.20 12.81 -7.49
C LYS A 430 -10.88 11.52 -7.06
N THR A 431 -11.84 11.60 -6.13
CA THR A 431 -12.58 10.45 -5.63
C THR A 431 -14.05 10.79 -5.45
N SER A 432 -14.87 9.82 -5.04
CA SER A 432 -16.31 10.01 -4.79
C SER A 432 -16.66 9.93 -3.31
N LEU A 433 -17.81 10.49 -2.92
CA LEU A 433 -18.35 10.33 -1.57
C LEU A 433 -18.65 8.86 -1.23
N GLU A 434 -19.06 8.06 -2.20
CA GLU A 434 -19.35 6.63 -2.03
C GLU A 434 -18.06 5.86 -1.67
N GLU A 435 -16.97 6.18 -2.37
CA GLU A 435 -15.66 5.58 -2.10
C GLU A 435 -15.11 6.02 -0.74
N LEU A 436 -15.27 7.29 -0.39
CA LEU A 436 -14.86 7.79 0.92
C LEU A 436 -15.61 7.04 2.05
N GLN A 437 -16.92 6.84 1.91
CA GLN A 437 -17.68 6.05 2.88
C GLN A 437 -17.22 4.60 2.94
N ARG A 438 -16.93 3.98 1.79
CA ARG A 438 -16.38 2.62 1.74
C ARG A 438 -15.06 2.52 2.50
N ALA A 439 -14.15 3.47 2.28
CA ALA A 439 -12.82 3.48 2.91
C ALA A 439 -12.88 3.56 4.45
N PHE A 440 -13.98 4.06 5.03
CA PHE A 440 -14.19 4.08 6.49
C PHE A 440 -14.90 2.85 7.04
N ARG A 441 -15.51 2.02 6.19
CA ARG A 441 -16.20 0.79 6.60
C ARG A 441 -15.30 -0.46 6.53
N SER A 442 -14.16 -0.34 5.84
CA SER A 442 -13.20 -1.43 5.59
C SER A 442 -12.07 -1.47 6.70
#